data_dcc81764a452896208a4409173fcd602
#
_entry.id   dcc81764a452896208a4409173fcd602
#
_cell.length_a   1.000
_cell.length_b   1.000
_cell.length_c   1.000
_cell.angle_alpha   90.00
_cell.angle_beta   90.00
_cell.angle_gamma   90.00
#
_symmetry.space_group_name_H-M   'P 1'
#
loop_
_entity.id
_entity.type
_entity.pdbx_description
1 polymer ?
#
loop_
_entity_poly.entity_id
_entity_poly.type
_entity_poly.pdbx_seq_one_letter_code
_entity_poly.pdbx_strand_id
1 'polypeptide(L)'
;KKFRVLGTKEGRAIAGLSMGGGGSFVYAQRHPDMFNAAYSTSGLLDHRYRPKKVHSYENIGWYWSVAATSPVEYVRNATAEQIEKLRTVRWMLDCGDDDGIIFTNVDFFVEMHREKIPVEFRVRNGKHNWAFWRESLPLILKLQIRNLLFS
;
A
#
# COMPACT_ATOMS: atom_id res chain seq x y z
N LYS A 1 16.77 -22.61 -14.09
CA LYS A 1 15.68 -21.92 -13.35
C LYS A 1 14.85 -22.95 -12.58
N LYS A 2 14.71 -22.77 -11.24
CA LYS A 2 13.89 -23.68 -10.40
C LYS A 2 12.38 -23.48 -10.55
N PHE A 3 11.94 -22.30 -10.99
CA PHE A 3 10.52 -21.94 -11.09
C PHE A 3 10.22 -21.26 -12.43
N ARG A 4 8.98 -21.46 -12.92
CA ARG A 4 8.45 -20.74 -14.09
C ARG A 4 7.90 -19.40 -13.61
N VAL A 5 8.66 -18.33 -13.80
CA VAL A 5 8.26 -16.96 -13.44
C VAL A 5 8.53 -16.04 -14.62
N LEU A 6 7.67 -15.03 -14.77
CA LEU A 6 7.94 -13.90 -15.65
C LEU A 6 8.93 -12.98 -14.94
N GLY A 7 10.12 -12.81 -15.54
CA GLY A 7 11.21 -12.00 -14.95
C GLY A 7 11.07 -10.50 -15.19
N THR A 8 9.94 -10.05 -15.74
CA THR A 8 9.70 -8.64 -16.11
C THR A 8 8.82 -7.93 -15.07
N LYS A 9 8.73 -6.61 -15.17
CA LYS A 9 7.86 -5.77 -14.34
C LYS A 9 6.39 -6.23 -14.45
N GLU A 10 5.92 -6.50 -15.65
CA GLU A 10 4.53 -6.88 -15.97
C GLU A 10 4.12 -8.15 -15.22
N GLY A 11 5.06 -9.09 -15.04
CA GLY A 11 4.85 -10.33 -14.31
C GLY A 11 5.01 -10.24 -12.81
N ARG A 12 5.20 -9.03 -12.24
CA ARG A 12 5.52 -8.87 -10.82
C ARG A 12 4.55 -7.93 -10.12
N ALA A 13 3.90 -8.44 -9.09
CA ALA A 13 3.05 -7.66 -8.20
C ALA A 13 3.45 -7.92 -6.74
N ILE A 14 3.12 -6.99 -5.86
CA ILE A 14 3.35 -7.10 -4.43
C ILE A 14 2.04 -6.84 -3.67
N ALA A 15 1.80 -7.61 -2.62
CA ALA A 15 0.62 -7.43 -1.79
C ALA A 15 0.93 -7.72 -0.33
N GLY A 16 0.16 -7.11 0.57
CA GLY A 16 0.29 -7.36 1.99
C GLY A 16 -0.91 -6.90 2.80
N LEU A 17 -0.95 -7.33 4.06
CA LEU A 17 -1.96 -6.93 5.03
C LEU A 17 -1.32 -6.19 6.22
N SER A 18 -2.05 -5.24 6.80
CA SER A 18 -1.61 -4.49 7.99
C SER A 18 -0.22 -3.86 7.78
N MET A 19 0.75 -4.17 8.63
CA MET A 19 2.14 -3.75 8.45
C MET A 19 2.73 -4.21 7.11
N GLY A 20 2.38 -5.43 6.65
CA GLY A 20 2.77 -5.93 5.33
C GLY A 20 2.11 -5.18 4.17
N GLY A 21 0.90 -4.64 4.38
CA GLY A 21 0.23 -3.74 3.43
C GLY A 21 1.01 -2.43 3.27
N GLY A 22 1.42 -1.82 4.38
CA GLY A 22 2.31 -0.66 4.37
C GLY A 22 3.65 -0.98 3.69
N GLY A 23 4.27 -2.11 4.05
CA GLY A 23 5.52 -2.57 3.46
C GLY A 23 5.44 -2.78 1.95
N SER A 24 4.35 -3.37 1.44
CA SER A 24 4.17 -3.56 0.00
C SER A 24 4.13 -2.23 -0.76
N PHE A 25 3.52 -1.20 -0.17
CA PHE A 25 3.49 0.14 -0.78
C PHE A 25 4.85 0.83 -0.71
N VAL A 26 5.57 0.72 0.42
CA VAL A 26 6.95 1.24 0.53
C VAL A 26 7.86 0.64 -0.53
N TYR A 27 7.81 -0.68 -0.73
CA TYR A 27 8.62 -1.34 -1.76
C TYR A 27 8.25 -0.89 -3.17
N ALA A 28 6.95 -0.83 -3.49
CA ALA A 28 6.50 -0.42 -4.81
C ALA A 28 6.79 1.07 -5.10
N GLN A 29 6.71 1.94 -4.09
CA GLN A 29 7.07 3.35 -4.21
C GLN A 29 8.56 3.57 -4.48
N ARG A 30 9.41 2.78 -3.82
CA ARG A 30 10.87 2.89 -3.97
C ARG A 30 11.40 2.18 -5.22
N HIS A 31 10.67 1.19 -5.71
CA HIS A 31 11.05 0.38 -6.87
C HIS A 31 9.89 0.28 -7.88
N PRO A 32 9.38 1.41 -8.38
CA PRO A 32 8.23 1.42 -9.29
C PRO A 32 8.51 0.75 -10.64
N ASP A 33 9.77 0.61 -11.00
CA ASP A 33 10.25 -0.13 -12.17
C ASP A 33 10.23 -1.66 -11.99
N MET A 34 10.11 -2.13 -10.75
CA MET A 34 10.07 -3.55 -10.43
C MET A 34 8.66 -4.14 -10.40
N PHE A 35 7.63 -3.34 -10.08
CA PHE A 35 6.28 -3.84 -9.83
C PHE A 35 5.26 -3.21 -10.77
N ASN A 36 4.44 -4.05 -11.38
CA ASN A 36 3.29 -3.60 -12.17
C ASN A 36 2.09 -3.23 -11.30
N ALA A 37 1.92 -3.90 -10.15
CA ALA A 37 0.83 -3.64 -9.23
C ALA A 37 1.26 -3.79 -7.77
N ALA A 38 0.64 -3.00 -6.90
CA ALA A 38 0.77 -3.07 -5.46
C ALA A 38 -0.62 -3.08 -4.81
N TYR A 39 -0.82 -3.99 -3.86
CA TYR A 39 -2.07 -4.11 -3.10
C TYR A 39 -1.81 -4.04 -1.59
N SER A 40 -2.62 -3.23 -0.91
CA SER A 40 -2.60 -3.11 0.54
C SER A 40 -3.98 -3.38 1.12
N THR A 41 -4.12 -4.38 1.99
CA THR A 41 -5.35 -4.58 2.76
C THR A 41 -5.13 -4.17 4.22
N SER A 42 -6.00 -3.30 4.73
CA SER A 42 -5.85 -2.72 6.09
C SER A 42 -4.42 -2.24 6.34
N GLY A 43 -3.80 -1.55 5.38
CA GLY A 43 -2.39 -1.18 5.45
C GLY A 43 -2.12 -0.06 6.45
N LEU A 44 -1.00 -0.16 7.19
CA LEU A 44 -0.49 0.97 7.93
C LEU A 44 0.27 1.88 6.96
N LEU A 45 -0.41 2.89 6.41
CA LEU A 45 0.10 3.74 5.33
C LEU A 45 0.64 5.09 5.78
N ASP A 46 0.25 5.55 6.97
CA ASP A 46 0.90 6.68 7.65
C ASP A 46 1.50 6.22 8.98
N HIS A 47 2.81 6.10 9.02
CA HIS A 47 3.54 5.67 10.21
C HIS A 47 3.59 6.75 11.29
N ARG A 48 3.14 7.96 11.01
CA ARG A 48 3.00 9.03 12.00
C ARG A 48 1.65 8.98 12.73
N TYR A 49 0.70 8.16 12.21
CA TYR A 49 -0.59 7.97 12.86
C TYR A 49 -0.38 7.35 14.24
N ARG A 50 -0.84 8.07 15.28
CA ARG A 50 -0.74 7.62 16.67
C ARG A 50 -2.14 7.48 17.26
N PRO A 51 -2.52 6.29 17.73
CA PRO A 51 -3.65 6.17 18.62
C PRO A 51 -3.37 7.01 19.88
N LYS A 52 -4.33 7.80 20.35
CA LYS A 52 -4.20 8.74 21.49
C LYS A 52 -3.63 8.14 22.80
N LYS A 53 -3.49 6.82 22.90
CA LYS A 53 -3.05 6.08 24.08
C LYS A 53 -1.58 5.63 24.09
N VAL A 54 -0.81 5.93 23.04
CA VAL A 54 0.59 5.46 22.95
C VAL A 54 1.54 6.61 23.20
N HIS A 55 1.76 6.93 24.48
CA HIS A 55 2.69 7.99 24.91
C HIS A 55 4.16 7.59 24.96
N SER A 56 4.50 6.29 24.75
CA SER A 56 5.84 5.77 25.05
C SER A 56 6.83 5.73 23.88
N TYR A 57 6.40 6.11 22.67
CA TYR A 57 7.25 5.95 21.46
C TYR A 57 7.99 7.24 21.04
N GLU A 58 7.83 8.34 21.73
CA GLU A 58 8.35 9.66 21.30
C GLU A 58 9.87 9.76 21.24
N ASN A 59 10.57 8.90 21.96
CA ASN A 59 12.04 8.94 22.09
C ASN A 59 12.76 7.73 21.50
N ILE A 60 12.07 6.89 20.69
CA ILE A 60 12.69 5.69 20.16
C ILE A 60 13.16 5.96 18.73
N GLY A 61 14.46 5.88 18.51
CA GLY A 61 15.06 6.16 17.18
C GLY A 61 14.47 5.31 16.03
N TRP A 62 13.99 4.08 16.31
CA TRP A 62 13.31 3.27 15.31
C TRP A 62 11.97 3.88 14.85
N TYR A 63 11.27 4.62 15.73
CA TYR A 63 10.02 5.29 15.35
C TYR A 63 10.26 6.31 14.23
N TRP A 64 11.29 7.13 14.36
CA TRP A 64 11.61 8.13 13.36
C TRP A 64 12.06 7.51 12.04
N SER A 65 12.82 6.41 12.08
CA SER A 65 13.21 5.70 10.86
C SER A 65 12.00 5.06 10.15
N VAL A 66 11.04 4.53 10.91
CA VAL A 66 9.78 3.99 10.37
C VAL A 66 8.89 5.13 9.84
N ALA A 67 8.78 6.24 10.54
CA ALA A 67 8.02 7.41 10.08
C ALA A 67 8.57 7.97 8.76
N ALA A 68 9.89 7.99 8.58
CA ALA A 68 10.54 8.39 7.34
C ALA A 68 10.24 7.46 6.14
N THR A 69 9.68 6.26 6.40
CA THR A 69 9.25 5.32 5.35
C THR A 69 7.74 5.33 5.11
N SER A 70 7.01 6.30 5.70
CA SER A 70 5.56 6.40 5.53
C SER A 70 5.15 6.52 4.06
N PRO A 71 4.30 5.62 3.54
CA PRO A 71 3.78 5.73 2.18
C PRO A 71 3.09 7.06 1.88
N VAL A 72 2.35 7.61 2.84
CA VAL A 72 1.70 8.92 2.72
C VAL A 72 2.72 10.04 2.56
N GLU A 73 3.75 10.06 3.40
CA GLU A 73 4.79 11.09 3.33
C GLU A 73 5.65 10.98 2.07
N TYR A 74 5.84 9.77 1.58
CA TYR A 74 6.55 9.60 0.30
C TYR A 74 5.82 10.32 -0.83
N VAL A 75 4.50 10.17 -0.93
CA VAL A 75 3.71 10.86 -1.97
C VAL A 75 3.74 12.36 -1.79
N ARG A 76 3.56 12.86 -0.54
CA ARG A 76 3.58 14.30 -0.24
C ARG A 76 4.87 15.00 -0.63
N ASN A 77 5.99 14.31 -0.52
CA ASN A 77 7.32 14.86 -0.76
C ASN A 77 7.94 14.38 -2.08
N ALA A 78 7.17 13.69 -2.92
CA ALA A 78 7.66 13.14 -4.17
C ALA A 78 7.98 14.24 -5.18
N THR A 79 9.09 14.08 -5.88
CA THR A 79 9.44 14.93 -7.03
C THR A 79 8.52 14.64 -8.22
N ALA A 80 8.46 15.54 -9.19
CA ALA A 80 7.69 15.32 -10.41
C ALA A 80 8.11 14.02 -11.14
N GLU A 81 9.40 13.71 -11.18
CA GLU A 81 9.90 12.45 -11.75
C GLU A 81 9.40 11.22 -10.99
N GLN A 82 9.40 11.28 -9.66
CA GLN A 82 8.88 10.20 -8.83
C GLN A 82 7.37 10.01 -9.04
N ILE A 83 6.60 11.10 -9.14
CA ILE A 83 5.16 11.04 -9.43
C ILE A 83 4.90 10.33 -10.77
N GLU A 84 5.65 10.66 -11.84
CA GLU A 84 5.51 9.97 -13.12
C GLU A 84 5.80 8.46 -13.00
N LYS A 85 6.82 8.08 -12.23
CA LYS A 85 7.12 6.67 -11.99
C LYS A 85 6.02 5.97 -11.19
N LEU A 86 5.43 6.63 -10.19
CA LEU A 86 4.30 6.07 -9.43
C LEU A 86 3.08 5.82 -10.32
N ARG A 87 2.83 6.65 -11.34
CA ARG A 87 1.74 6.45 -12.31
C ARG A 87 1.88 5.18 -13.15
N THR A 88 3.07 4.60 -13.21
CA THR A 88 3.32 3.34 -13.93
C THR A 88 3.00 2.08 -13.12
N VAL A 89 2.64 2.23 -11.85
CA VAL A 89 2.25 1.14 -10.95
C VAL A 89 0.74 1.22 -10.73
N ARG A 90 0.08 0.09 -10.75
CA ARG A 90 -1.34 -0.01 -10.40
C ARG A 90 -1.50 -0.15 -8.90
N TRP A 91 -2.08 0.88 -8.27
CA TRP A 91 -2.27 0.95 -6.83
C TRP A 91 -3.67 0.54 -6.43
N MET A 92 -3.76 -0.34 -5.45
CA MET A 92 -5.04 -0.75 -4.89
C MET A 92 -4.93 -0.95 -3.40
N LEU A 93 -5.98 -0.51 -2.69
CA LEU A 93 -6.11 -0.73 -1.26
C LEU A 93 -7.56 -1.01 -0.87
N ASP A 94 -7.74 -1.77 0.19
CA ASP A 94 -9.02 -1.91 0.88
C ASP A 94 -8.84 -1.85 2.40
N CYS A 95 -9.87 -1.39 3.09
CA CYS A 95 -9.87 -1.29 4.53
C CYS A 95 -11.29 -1.48 5.07
N GLY A 96 -11.40 -2.03 6.27
CA GLY A 96 -12.67 -2.09 6.98
C GLY A 96 -13.10 -0.71 7.47
N ASP A 97 -14.40 -0.43 7.46
CA ASP A 97 -14.97 0.82 7.99
C ASP A 97 -14.80 0.96 9.51
N ASP A 98 -14.78 -0.18 10.22
CA ASP A 98 -14.50 -0.29 11.66
C ASP A 98 -13.00 -0.54 11.98
N ASP A 99 -12.11 -0.47 10.98
CA ASP A 99 -10.68 -0.67 11.19
C ASP A 99 -10.04 0.57 11.82
N GLY A 100 -9.33 0.39 12.93
CA GLY A 100 -8.70 1.49 13.67
C GLY A 100 -7.65 2.28 12.89
N ILE A 101 -7.15 1.76 11.77
CA ILE A 101 -6.18 2.44 10.91
C ILE A 101 -6.76 2.91 9.58
N ILE A 102 -8.09 2.93 9.43
CA ILE A 102 -8.75 3.39 8.20
C ILE A 102 -8.30 4.79 7.79
N PHE A 103 -8.06 5.69 8.74
CA PHE A 103 -7.63 7.06 8.46
C PHE A 103 -6.32 7.11 7.68
N THR A 104 -5.38 6.22 7.95
CA THR A 104 -4.11 6.18 7.22
C THR A 104 -4.31 5.76 5.75
N ASN A 105 -5.32 4.95 5.48
CA ASN A 105 -5.70 4.52 4.13
C ASN A 105 -6.43 5.65 3.37
N VAL A 106 -7.29 6.38 4.06
CA VAL A 106 -7.95 7.58 3.50
C VAL A 106 -6.92 8.66 3.17
N ASP A 107 -5.99 8.94 4.08
CA ASP A 107 -4.93 9.92 3.86
C ASP A 107 -4.08 9.57 2.64
N PHE A 108 -3.69 8.30 2.50
CA PHE A 108 -2.96 7.84 1.32
C PHE A 108 -3.77 8.05 0.03
N PHE A 109 -5.04 7.66 0.03
CA PHE A 109 -5.93 7.85 -1.11
C PHE A 109 -6.04 9.33 -1.52
N VAL A 110 -6.19 10.22 -0.53
CA VAL A 110 -6.28 11.67 -0.77
C VAL A 110 -5.00 12.22 -1.39
N GLU A 111 -3.82 11.82 -0.88
CA GLU A 111 -2.55 12.28 -1.45
C GLU A 111 -2.32 11.77 -2.87
N MET A 112 -2.63 10.50 -3.14
CA MET A 112 -2.55 9.95 -4.50
C MET A 112 -3.46 10.73 -5.47
N HIS A 113 -4.66 11.10 -5.02
CA HIS A 113 -5.61 11.89 -5.81
C HIS A 113 -5.12 13.31 -6.09
N ARG A 114 -4.51 13.98 -5.08
CA ARG A 114 -3.93 15.31 -5.25
C ARG A 114 -2.85 15.32 -6.33
N GLU A 115 -2.02 14.28 -6.35
CA GLU A 115 -0.95 14.11 -7.31
C GLU A 115 -1.41 13.47 -8.64
N LYS A 116 -2.73 13.25 -8.81
CA LYS A 116 -3.31 12.62 -10.00
C LYS A 116 -2.69 11.26 -10.33
N ILE A 117 -2.33 10.49 -9.30
CA ILE A 117 -1.87 9.12 -9.42
C ILE A 117 -3.11 8.20 -9.33
N PRO A 118 -3.39 7.38 -10.35
CA PRO A 118 -4.52 6.46 -10.31
C PRO A 118 -4.42 5.47 -9.15
N VAL A 119 -5.47 5.39 -8.34
CA VAL A 119 -5.54 4.48 -7.20
C VAL A 119 -6.96 3.99 -7.00
N GLU A 120 -7.12 2.69 -6.74
CA GLU A 120 -8.42 2.11 -6.40
C GLU A 120 -8.49 1.88 -4.89
N PHE A 121 -9.47 2.51 -4.22
CA PHE A 121 -9.72 2.33 -2.80
C PHE A 121 -11.13 1.78 -2.57
N ARG A 122 -11.22 0.72 -1.76
CA ARG A 122 -12.49 0.11 -1.34
C ARG A 122 -12.62 0.10 0.16
N VAL A 123 -13.65 0.74 0.67
CA VAL A 123 -14.07 0.58 2.07
C VAL A 123 -15.18 -0.45 2.11
N ARG A 124 -15.05 -1.44 2.98
CA ARG A 124 -16.04 -2.51 3.18
C ARG A 124 -16.35 -2.65 4.66
N ASN A 125 -17.53 -3.17 4.99
CA ASN A 125 -17.86 -3.50 6.37
C ASN A 125 -16.84 -4.49 6.94
N GLY A 126 -16.20 -4.15 8.06
CA GLY A 126 -15.24 -5.02 8.71
C GLY A 126 -14.22 -4.31 9.61
N LYS A 127 -13.39 -5.13 10.25
CA LYS A 127 -12.41 -4.69 11.27
C LYS A 127 -11.01 -5.18 10.92
N HIS A 128 -10.02 -4.73 11.71
CA HIS A 128 -8.63 -5.19 11.60
C HIS A 128 -8.47 -6.63 12.06
N ASN A 129 -8.92 -7.60 11.27
CA ASN A 129 -8.89 -9.01 11.64
C ASN A 129 -8.82 -9.96 10.44
N TRP A 130 -8.55 -11.23 10.73
CA TRP A 130 -8.43 -12.28 9.74
C TRP A 130 -9.68 -12.55 8.92
N ALA A 131 -10.89 -12.29 9.44
CA ALA A 131 -12.12 -12.46 8.69
C ALA A 131 -12.13 -11.52 7.49
N PHE A 132 -11.86 -10.22 7.71
CA PHE A 132 -11.75 -9.21 6.66
C PHE A 132 -10.66 -9.56 5.63
N TRP A 133 -9.46 -9.92 6.09
CA TRP A 133 -8.32 -10.18 5.21
C TRP A 133 -8.49 -11.43 4.34
N ARG A 134 -9.16 -12.47 4.84
CA ARG A 134 -9.50 -13.65 4.03
C ARG A 134 -10.42 -13.32 2.87
N GLU A 135 -11.37 -12.40 3.09
CA GLU A 135 -12.27 -11.92 2.03
C GLU A 135 -11.55 -11.03 1.00
N SER A 136 -10.49 -10.34 1.41
CA SER A 136 -9.66 -9.54 0.50
C SER A 136 -8.79 -10.40 -0.43
N LEU A 137 -8.38 -11.59 0.00
CA LEU A 137 -7.45 -12.44 -0.75
C LEU A 137 -7.92 -12.78 -2.18
N PRO A 138 -9.18 -13.19 -2.44
CA PRO A 138 -9.66 -13.42 -3.80
C PRO A 138 -9.63 -12.15 -4.67
N LEU A 139 -9.86 -10.98 -4.08
CA LEU A 139 -9.79 -9.68 -4.79
C LEU A 139 -8.36 -9.37 -5.21
N ILE A 140 -7.40 -9.59 -4.29
CA ILE A 140 -5.97 -9.42 -4.54
C ILE A 140 -5.53 -10.32 -5.72
N LEU A 141 -5.87 -11.61 -5.66
CA LEU A 141 -5.49 -12.57 -6.67
C LEU A 141 -6.12 -12.26 -8.03
N LYS A 142 -7.42 -11.91 -8.06
CA LYS A 142 -8.12 -11.55 -9.29
C LYS A 142 -7.49 -10.35 -10.00
N LEU A 143 -7.01 -9.38 -9.25
CA LEU A 143 -6.36 -8.20 -9.78
C LEU A 143 -4.98 -8.50 -10.36
N GLN A 144 -4.21 -9.30 -9.65
CA GLN A 144 -2.89 -9.71 -10.10
C GLN A 144 -2.97 -10.55 -11.38
N ILE A 145 -3.93 -11.47 -11.46
CA ILE A 145 -4.13 -12.34 -12.63
C ILE A 145 -4.61 -11.54 -13.85
N ARG A 146 -5.53 -10.59 -13.68
CA ARG A 146 -6.00 -9.76 -14.80
C ARG A 146 -4.86 -9.00 -15.49
N ASN A 147 -3.89 -8.55 -14.74
CA ASN A 147 -2.74 -7.85 -15.30
C ASN A 147 -1.77 -8.77 -16.05
N LEU A 148 -1.73 -10.06 -15.69
CA LEU A 148 -0.87 -11.07 -16.36
C LEU A 148 -1.48 -11.61 -17.66
N LEU A 149 -2.81 -11.51 -17.83
CA LEU A 149 -3.51 -12.10 -18.98
C LEU A 149 -3.86 -11.07 -20.05
N PHE A 150 -3.80 -9.78 -19.78
CA PHE A 150 -4.27 -8.71 -20.67
C PHE A 150 -3.25 -7.57 -20.85
N SER A 151 -1.98 -7.80 -20.52
CA SER A 151 -0.86 -6.90 -20.84
C SER A 151 -0.23 -7.22 -22.19
#